data_574ce8556581b37f9c0c41789ca2d5d0
#
_entry.id   574ce8556581b37f9c0c41789ca2d5d0
#
_cell.length_a   1.000
_cell.length_b   1.000
_cell.length_c   1.000
_cell.angle_alpha   90.00
_cell.angle_beta   90.00
_cell.angle_gamma   90.00
#
_symmetry.space_group_name_H-M   'P 1'
#
loop_
_entity.id
_entity.type
_entity.pdbx_description
1 polymer ?
#
loop_
_entity_poly.entity_id
_entity_poly.type
_entity_poly.pdbx_seq_one_letter_code
_entity_poly.pdbx_strand_id
1 'polypeptide(L)'
;AAGIAKVFASLPDPNPLVAGRGFARLRAAGVEVLVGDGAQESFELNIGFFSRMVRKIPWVRMKMAASLDGTTALPNGESQWITSSAARADGHAWRARACAVLTGIGTVLEDNPRLDVRDVATPRQPHVVVVDSLLQTPPDARLLIAGRACYIYCAAPNDTAFQARKQALESQGAVVVELPNAHNKVDLSAMLADLASKGVNELHVEAGSKLNGSFIREGLVDEMLVYLAPCMLGEGLAMAHFGPLTQLNQGLSLDFKSVEKIGPDVRILARVKGRDNFLAMPTAELEQTPSQQRCESLGKLRKPNDSAASLRP
;
A
#
# COMPACT_ATOMS: atom_id res chain seq x y z
N ALA A 1 -19.15 28.10 -23.06
CA ALA A 1 -18.61 26.76 -23.16
C ALA A 1 -17.17 26.82 -23.68
N ALA A 2 -16.25 25.99 -23.16
CA ALA A 2 -14.82 26.03 -23.52
C ALA A 2 -14.52 25.46 -24.93
N GLY A 3 -15.52 25.01 -25.69
CA GLY A 3 -15.35 24.48 -27.04
C GLY A 3 -14.60 23.15 -27.13
N ILE A 4 -14.57 22.37 -26.03
CA ILE A 4 -13.90 21.05 -26.02
C ILE A 4 -14.71 20.07 -26.87
N ALA A 5 -14.07 19.50 -27.89
CA ALA A 5 -14.70 18.52 -28.80
C ALA A 5 -14.42 17.07 -28.38
N LYS A 6 -13.31 16.81 -27.66
CA LYS A 6 -12.85 15.47 -27.31
C LYS A 6 -12.21 15.43 -25.93
N VAL A 7 -12.46 14.38 -25.16
CA VAL A 7 -11.89 14.12 -23.84
C VAL A 7 -11.27 12.71 -23.85
N PHE A 8 -10.04 12.60 -23.34
CA PHE A 8 -9.37 11.33 -23.05
C PHE A 8 -9.37 11.13 -21.54
N ALA A 9 -9.78 9.97 -21.08
CA ALA A 9 -9.77 9.58 -19.68
C ALA A 9 -9.11 8.21 -19.53
N SER A 10 -8.29 8.04 -18.50
CA SER A 10 -7.58 6.78 -18.28
C SER A 10 -8.52 5.68 -17.82
N LEU A 11 -9.36 5.97 -16.82
CA LEU A 11 -10.25 4.99 -16.19
C LEU A 11 -11.60 5.62 -15.83
N PRO A 12 -12.69 4.83 -15.81
CA PRO A 12 -13.92 5.24 -15.16
C PRO A 12 -13.72 5.30 -13.64
N ASP A 13 -14.42 6.23 -12.99
CA ASP A 13 -14.40 6.33 -11.54
C ASP A 13 -15.16 5.12 -10.92
N PRO A 14 -14.51 4.29 -10.06
CA PRO A 14 -15.13 3.15 -9.42
C PRO A 14 -16.12 3.53 -8.32
N ASN A 15 -16.20 4.81 -7.92
CA ASN A 15 -17.13 5.28 -6.91
C ASN A 15 -18.57 5.20 -7.44
N PRO A 16 -19.48 4.42 -6.83
CA PRO A 16 -20.87 4.30 -7.28
C PRO A 16 -21.63 5.64 -7.36
N LEU A 17 -21.18 6.64 -6.59
CA LEU A 17 -21.76 7.98 -6.63
C LEU A 17 -21.34 8.79 -7.86
N VAL A 18 -20.30 8.39 -8.57
CA VAL A 18 -19.80 9.02 -9.81
C VAL A 18 -20.01 8.12 -11.01
N ALA A 19 -19.52 6.91 -10.99
CA ALA A 19 -19.75 5.76 -11.89
C ALA A 19 -20.16 6.13 -13.32
N GLY A 20 -19.27 6.78 -14.07
CA GLY A 20 -19.51 7.12 -15.48
C GLY A 20 -20.49 8.26 -15.76
N ARG A 21 -21.19 8.80 -14.75
CA ARG A 21 -22.17 9.91 -14.96
C ARG A 21 -21.53 11.14 -15.59
N GLY A 22 -20.25 11.43 -15.30
CA GLY A 22 -19.50 12.51 -15.95
C GLY A 22 -19.32 12.25 -17.45
N PHE A 23 -18.97 11.04 -17.83
CA PHE A 23 -18.81 10.63 -19.23
C PHE A 23 -20.17 10.70 -19.99
N ALA A 24 -21.24 10.22 -19.37
CA ALA A 24 -22.59 10.31 -19.95
C ALA A 24 -23.01 11.78 -20.23
N ARG A 25 -22.73 12.70 -19.29
CA ARG A 25 -23.00 14.13 -19.48
C ARG A 25 -22.18 14.75 -20.60
N LEU A 26 -20.90 14.40 -20.72
CA LEU A 26 -20.03 14.89 -21.80
C LEU A 26 -20.53 14.38 -23.15
N ARG A 27 -20.85 13.09 -23.27
CA ARG A 27 -21.39 12.50 -24.51
C ARG A 27 -22.73 13.12 -24.90
N ALA A 28 -23.61 13.36 -23.93
CA ALA A 28 -24.89 14.03 -24.16
C ALA A 28 -24.74 15.49 -24.66
N ALA A 29 -23.62 16.14 -24.30
CA ALA A 29 -23.26 17.48 -24.78
C ALA A 29 -22.51 17.49 -26.14
N GLY A 30 -22.42 16.34 -26.83
CA GLY A 30 -21.74 16.20 -28.11
C GLY A 30 -20.20 16.11 -28.02
N VAL A 31 -19.65 15.90 -26.82
CA VAL A 31 -18.20 15.72 -26.61
C VAL A 31 -17.84 14.24 -26.80
N GLU A 32 -16.89 13.95 -27.67
CA GLU A 32 -16.33 12.60 -27.81
C GLU A 32 -15.54 12.22 -26.55
N VAL A 33 -15.83 11.07 -25.94
CA VAL A 33 -15.14 10.57 -24.76
C VAL A 33 -14.51 9.23 -25.06
N LEU A 34 -13.17 9.19 -25.06
CA LEU A 34 -12.34 7.99 -25.17
C LEU A 34 -11.81 7.61 -23.78
N VAL A 35 -11.87 6.32 -23.44
CA VAL A 35 -11.43 5.80 -22.15
C VAL A 35 -10.43 4.68 -22.38
N GLY A 36 -9.38 4.62 -21.55
CA GLY A 36 -8.40 3.51 -21.54
C GLY A 36 -6.94 3.92 -21.76
N ASP A 37 -6.68 5.10 -22.34
CA ASP A 37 -5.30 5.57 -22.52
C ASP A 37 -4.65 5.88 -21.15
N GLY A 38 -3.48 5.26 -20.85
CA GLY A 38 -2.82 5.35 -19.55
C GLY A 38 -3.58 4.66 -18.40
N ALA A 39 -4.45 3.69 -18.69
CA ALA A 39 -5.29 3.01 -17.69
C ALA A 39 -4.44 2.29 -16.64
N GLN A 40 -3.37 1.58 -17.03
CA GLN A 40 -2.53 0.83 -16.12
C GLN A 40 -1.77 1.77 -15.15
N GLU A 41 -1.18 2.84 -15.66
CA GLU A 41 -0.46 3.82 -14.86
C GLU A 41 -1.40 4.55 -13.91
N SER A 42 -2.58 4.93 -14.38
CA SER A 42 -3.61 5.57 -13.55
C SER A 42 -4.08 4.64 -12.43
N PHE A 43 -4.23 3.35 -12.73
CA PHE A 43 -4.57 2.35 -11.73
C PHE A 43 -3.48 2.23 -10.65
N GLU A 44 -2.24 2.04 -11.05
CA GLU A 44 -1.10 1.91 -10.12
C GLU A 44 -0.95 3.15 -9.21
N LEU A 45 -1.19 4.32 -9.78
CA LEU A 45 -1.16 5.58 -9.03
C LEU A 45 -2.26 5.67 -7.98
N ASN A 46 -3.43 5.11 -8.27
CA ASN A 46 -4.65 5.23 -7.46
C ASN A 46 -5.08 3.89 -6.83
N ILE A 47 -4.21 2.90 -6.76
CA ILE A 47 -4.53 1.52 -6.38
C ILE A 47 -5.28 1.42 -5.03
N GLY A 48 -4.91 2.27 -4.07
CA GLY A 48 -5.57 2.31 -2.77
C GLY A 48 -7.01 2.85 -2.86
N PHE A 49 -7.25 3.87 -3.69
CA PHE A 49 -8.60 4.38 -3.93
C PHE A 49 -9.49 3.31 -4.58
N PHE A 50 -8.98 2.64 -5.61
CA PHE A 50 -9.70 1.54 -6.26
C PHE A 50 -9.98 0.40 -5.28
N SER A 51 -8.99 -0.01 -4.48
CA SER A 51 -9.18 -1.03 -3.44
C SER A 51 -10.32 -0.66 -2.50
N ARG A 52 -10.29 0.56 -1.94
CA ARG A 52 -11.33 1.03 -1.02
C ARG A 52 -12.71 1.11 -1.67
N MET A 53 -12.80 1.57 -2.93
CA MET A 53 -14.09 1.69 -3.62
C MET A 53 -14.67 0.33 -3.99
N VAL A 54 -13.86 -0.61 -4.46
CA VAL A 54 -14.31 -1.91 -4.99
C VAL A 54 -14.35 -2.98 -3.89
N ARG A 55 -13.23 -3.15 -3.14
CA ARG A 55 -13.11 -4.22 -2.13
C ARG A 55 -13.61 -3.81 -0.74
N LYS A 56 -13.84 -2.49 -0.49
CA LYS A 56 -14.21 -1.93 0.81
C LYS A 56 -13.15 -2.11 1.91
N ILE A 57 -11.90 -2.28 1.51
CA ILE A 57 -10.72 -2.33 2.38
C ILE A 57 -9.61 -1.49 1.76
N PRO A 58 -8.65 -0.95 2.55
CA PRO A 58 -7.49 -0.25 2.01
C PRO A 58 -6.58 -1.21 1.23
N TRP A 59 -5.71 -0.65 0.39
CA TRP A 59 -4.55 -1.37 -0.14
C TRP A 59 -3.51 -1.52 0.96
N VAL A 60 -3.16 -2.76 1.32
CA VAL A 60 -2.27 -3.07 2.44
C VAL A 60 -0.86 -3.32 1.92
N ARG A 61 0.05 -2.39 2.20
CA ARG A 61 1.49 -2.51 1.93
C ARG A 61 2.24 -2.83 3.21
N MET A 62 2.87 -4.02 3.25
CA MET A 62 3.69 -4.46 4.38
C MET A 62 5.15 -4.10 4.13
N LYS A 63 5.72 -3.24 4.97
CA LYS A 63 7.13 -2.85 4.90
C LYS A 63 7.94 -3.70 5.86
N MET A 64 9.06 -4.23 5.36
CA MET A 64 10.04 -4.97 6.15
C MET A 64 11.45 -4.48 5.83
N ALA A 65 12.33 -4.49 6.84
CA ALA A 65 13.74 -4.19 6.68
C ALA A 65 14.55 -5.29 7.38
N ALA A 66 15.44 -5.92 6.65
CA ALA A 66 16.15 -7.11 7.11
C ALA A 66 17.59 -7.15 6.56
N SER A 67 18.41 -8.01 7.14
CA SER A 67 19.66 -8.47 6.53
C SER A 67 19.37 -9.31 5.26
N LEU A 68 20.39 -9.62 4.48
CA LEU A 68 20.27 -10.42 3.26
C LEU A 68 19.71 -11.83 3.53
N ASP A 69 19.96 -12.40 4.70
CA ASP A 69 19.41 -13.68 5.17
C ASP A 69 18.05 -13.56 5.87
N GLY A 70 17.41 -12.38 5.81
CA GLY A 70 16.03 -12.19 6.24
C GLY A 70 15.83 -11.93 7.74
N THR A 71 16.90 -11.64 8.49
CA THR A 71 16.86 -11.37 9.92
C THR A 71 16.55 -9.90 10.19
N THR A 72 15.55 -9.63 11.05
CA THR A 72 15.08 -8.27 11.39
C THR A 72 15.52 -7.79 12.77
N ALA A 73 15.96 -8.69 13.62
CA ALA A 73 16.56 -8.40 14.92
C ALA A 73 17.38 -9.60 15.40
N LEU A 74 18.41 -9.34 16.18
CA LEU A 74 19.16 -10.39 16.89
C LEU A 74 18.31 -11.07 17.99
N PRO A 75 18.71 -12.23 18.51
CA PRO A 75 17.97 -12.92 19.59
C PRO A 75 17.84 -12.08 20.86
N ASN A 76 18.75 -11.15 21.10
CA ASN A 76 18.73 -10.22 22.25
C ASN A 76 17.80 -9.01 22.04
N GLY A 77 17.14 -8.89 20.85
CA GLY A 77 16.26 -7.78 20.49
C GLY A 77 16.96 -6.62 19.77
N GLU A 78 18.28 -6.62 19.64
CA GLU A 78 18.99 -5.56 18.92
C GLU A 78 18.61 -5.57 17.44
N SER A 79 18.11 -4.44 16.92
CA SER A 79 17.56 -4.30 15.55
C SER A 79 18.02 -3.02 14.84
N GLN A 80 18.65 -2.08 15.53
CA GLN A 80 18.95 -0.74 15.00
C GLN A 80 20.47 -0.54 14.85
N TRP A 81 20.99 -0.22 13.62
CA TRP A 81 20.29 -0.06 12.36
C TRP A 81 20.79 -1.14 11.40
N ILE A 82 19.89 -2.00 10.89
CA ILE A 82 20.25 -3.02 9.89
C ILE A 82 20.41 -2.37 8.52
N THR A 83 19.46 -1.52 8.12
CA THR A 83 19.46 -0.83 6.81
C THR A 83 20.03 0.58 6.92
N SER A 84 20.54 1.10 5.80
CA SER A 84 21.17 2.41 5.68
C SER A 84 20.21 3.59 5.91
N SER A 85 20.80 4.79 6.09
CA SER A 85 20.03 6.04 6.15
C SER A 85 19.26 6.31 4.85
N ALA A 86 19.82 5.94 3.69
CA ALA A 86 19.15 6.09 2.40
C ALA A 86 17.85 5.24 2.33
N ALA A 87 17.89 3.97 2.76
CA ALA A 87 16.71 3.12 2.83
C ALA A 87 15.67 3.63 3.84
N ARG A 88 16.12 4.20 4.98
CA ARG A 88 15.20 4.81 5.95
C ARG A 88 14.52 6.06 5.38
N ALA A 89 15.23 6.92 4.67
CA ALA A 89 14.66 8.09 4.00
C ALA A 89 13.65 7.68 2.91
N ASP A 90 13.96 6.68 2.11
CA ASP A 90 13.02 6.11 1.14
C ASP A 90 11.78 5.54 1.84
N GLY A 91 11.93 4.85 2.97
CA GLY A 91 10.82 4.39 3.82
C GLY A 91 9.93 5.54 4.31
N HIS A 92 10.48 6.72 4.62
CA HIS A 92 9.70 7.92 4.94
C HIS A 92 8.91 8.46 3.74
N ALA A 93 9.41 8.33 2.52
CA ALA A 93 8.64 8.66 1.31
C ALA A 93 7.42 7.74 1.14
N TRP A 94 7.56 6.44 1.41
CA TRP A 94 6.45 5.50 1.41
C TRP A 94 5.42 5.77 2.52
N ARG A 95 5.87 6.19 3.72
CA ARG A 95 4.95 6.67 4.76
C ARG A 95 4.18 7.94 4.33
N ALA A 96 4.86 8.89 3.67
CA ALA A 96 4.24 10.12 3.19
C ALA A 96 3.11 9.84 2.18
N ARG A 97 3.26 8.82 1.36
CA ARG A 97 2.24 8.34 0.42
C ARG A 97 1.02 7.75 1.14
N ALA A 98 1.24 6.98 2.20
CA ALA A 98 0.19 6.25 2.90
C ALA A 98 -0.85 7.16 3.57
N CYS A 99 -2.09 6.70 3.68
CA CYS A 99 -3.13 7.35 4.49
C CYS A 99 -2.93 7.08 5.98
N ALA A 100 -2.48 5.88 6.32
CA ALA A 100 -2.21 5.47 7.70
C ALA A 100 -1.00 4.54 7.77
N VAL A 101 -0.27 4.61 8.89
CA VAL A 101 0.82 3.69 9.25
C VAL A 101 0.34 2.83 10.41
N LEU A 102 0.46 1.50 10.25
CA LEU A 102 0.03 0.53 11.25
C LEU A 102 1.24 -0.13 11.91
N THR A 103 1.14 -0.29 13.24
CA THR A 103 2.07 -1.11 14.02
C THR A 103 1.33 -1.99 15.03
N GLY A 104 2.06 -2.91 15.67
CA GLY A 104 1.56 -3.70 16.80
C GLY A 104 2.05 -3.17 18.12
N ILE A 105 1.35 -3.55 19.20
CA ILE A 105 1.70 -3.15 20.58
C ILE A 105 3.15 -3.53 20.96
N GLY A 106 3.67 -4.66 20.47
CA GLY A 106 5.05 -5.05 20.76
C GLY A 106 6.04 -3.96 20.33
N THR A 107 5.94 -3.48 19.09
CA THR A 107 6.78 -2.39 18.58
C THR A 107 6.61 -1.09 19.39
N VAL A 108 5.38 -0.80 19.86
CA VAL A 108 5.14 0.40 20.69
C VAL A 108 5.88 0.28 22.03
N LEU A 109 5.85 -0.87 22.66
CA LEU A 109 6.48 -1.10 23.95
C LEU A 109 8.01 -1.19 23.86
N GLU A 110 8.53 -1.77 22.78
CA GLU A 110 9.98 -1.96 22.59
C GLU A 110 10.66 -0.67 22.10
N ASP A 111 10.11 -0.02 21.08
CA ASP A 111 10.78 1.06 20.37
C ASP A 111 10.22 2.46 20.70
N ASN A 112 9.01 2.53 21.27
CA ASN A 112 8.24 3.77 21.46
C ASN A 112 8.34 4.71 20.24
N PRO A 113 7.92 4.25 19.04
CA PRO A 113 8.18 4.95 17.79
C PRO A 113 7.22 6.14 17.62
N ARG A 114 7.66 7.15 16.87
CA ARG A 114 6.79 8.26 16.48
C ARG A 114 5.88 7.92 15.28
N LEU A 115 6.31 7.05 14.39
CA LEU A 115 5.63 6.69 13.13
C LEU A 115 5.20 7.90 12.28
N ASP A 116 5.96 8.98 12.36
CA ASP A 116 5.78 10.20 11.58
C ASP A 116 6.65 10.21 10.33
N VAL A 117 6.36 11.14 9.42
CA VAL A 117 7.20 11.48 8.28
C VAL A 117 8.06 12.68 8.68
N ARG A 118 9.40 12.55 8.61
CA ARG A 118 10.35 13.59 9.00
C ARG A 118 11.53 13.80 8.05
N ASP A 119 11.89 12.76 7.29
CA ASP A 119 13.07 12.81 6.42
C ASP A 119 12.76 13.25 4.99
N VAL A 120 11.49 13.49 4.68
CA VAL A 120 11.01 14.00 3.39
C VAL A 120 9.91 15.04 3.62
N ALA A 121 9.81 15.99 2.70
CA ALA A 121 8.72 16.99 2.73
C ALA A 121 7.37 16.30 2.50
N THR A 122 6.37 16.63 3.32
CA THR A 122 5.01 16.13 3.16
C THR A 122 3.98 17.21 3.56
N PRO A 123 2.88 17.38 2.81
CA PRO A 123 1.82 18.32 3.17
C PRO A 123 0.95 17.81 4.34
N ARG A 124 1.05 16.52 4.70
CA ARG A 124 0.25 15.88 5.76
C ARG A 124 1.04 14.76 6.43
N GLN A 125 0.70 14.49 7.68
CA GLN A 125 1.14 13.26 8.37
C GLN A 125 0.13 12.14 8.17
N PRO A 126 0.56 10.88 7.97
CA PRO A 126 -0.35 9.74 7.97
C PRO A 126 -0.97 9.55 9.35
N HIS A 127 -2.20 9.04 9.39
CA HIS A 127 -2.81 8.56 10.64
C HIS A 127 -1.98 7.40 11.22
N VAL A 128 -2.12 7.16 12.51
CA VAL A 128 -1.51 5.99 13.17
C VAL A 128 -2.57 4.96 13.49
N VAL A 129 -2.22 3.70 13.32
CA VAL A 129 -3.04 2.55 13.70
C VAL A 129 -2.22 1.63 14.59
N VAL A 130 -2.74 1.29 15.76
CA VAL A 130 -2.10 0.33 16.68
C VAL A 130 -3.01 -0.88 16.85
N VAL A 131 -2.46 -2.07 16.61
CA VAL A 131 -3.11 -3.35 16.94
C VAL A 131 -2.69 -3.75 18.35
N ASP A 132 -3.60 -3.63 19.31
CA ASP A 132 -3.34 -3.79 20.73
C ASP A 132 -4.49 -4.50 21.44
N SER A 133 -4.54 -5.82 21.33
CA SER A 133 -5.67 -6.63 21.83
C SER A 133 -5.99 -6.42 23.32
N LEU A 134 -5.01 -6.04 24.15
CA LEU A 134 -5.18 -5.87 25.59
C LEU A 134 -5.18 -4.40 26.04
N LEU A 135 -5.10 -3.47 25.08
CA LEU A 135 -5.05 -2.02 25.34
C LEU A 135 -3.90 -1.64 26.29
N GLN A 136 -2.69 -2.08 25.94
CA GLN A 136 -1.46 -1.87 26.74
C GLN A 136 -0.65 -0.66 26.28
N THR A 137 -1.10 0.05 25.24
CA THR A 137 -0.44 1.26 24.73
C THR A 137 -0.30 2.29 25.86
N PRO A 138 0.91 2.77 26.15
CA PRO A 138 1.11 3.79 27.18
C PRO A 138 0.45 5.12 26.79
N PRO A 139 -0.18 5.85 27.72
CA PRO A 139 -0.80 7.16 27.43
C PRO A 139 0.21 8.24 27.03
N ASP A 140 1.49 8.05 27.33
CA ASP A 140 2.61 8.93 26.96
C ASP A 140 3.39 8.42 25.74
N ALA A 141 2.85 7.43 25.01
CA ALA A 141 3.50 6.89 23.82
C ALA A 141 3.76 7.98 22.77
N ARG A 142 4.98 8.04 22.23
CA ARG A 142 5.43 9.06 21.27
C ARG A 142 4.65 9.11 19.95
N LEU A 143 3.88 8.09 19.66
CA LEU A 143 3.00 8.04 18.49
C LEU A 143 1.72 8.92 18.65
N LEU A 144 1.34 9.27 19.89
CA LEU A 144 0.20 10.13 20.20
C LEU A 144 0.56 11.60 19.94
N ILE A 145 0.57 11.97 18.67
CA ILE A 145 0.96 13.32 18.20
C ILE A 145 -0.27 14.08 17.74
N ALA A 146 -0.43 15.32 18.21
CA ALA A 146 -1.50 16.20 17.75
C ALA A 146 -1.46 16.45 16.22
N GLY A 147 -2.63 16.70 15.62
CA GLY A 147 -2.75 17.01 14.20
C GLY A 147 -2.93 15.80 13.27
N ARG A 148 -2.94 14.57 13.81
CA ARG A 148 -3.31 13.33 13.08
C ARG A 148 -4.12 12.42 13.98
N ALA A 149 -5.00 11.59 13.40
CA ALA A 149 -5.73 10.60 14.18
C ALA A 149 -4.80 9.43 14.60
N CYS A 150 -5.01 8.93 15.81
CA CYS A 150 -4.43 7.67 16.30
C CYS A 150 -5.57 6.72 16.64
N TYR A 151 -5.72 5.65 15.87
CA TYR A 151 -6.70 4.58 16.09
C TYR A 151 -6.03 3.41 16.82
N ILE A 152 -6.56 3.02 17.97
CA ILE A 152 -6.09 1.87 18.73
C ILE A 152 -7.18 0.81 18.69
N TYR A 153 -6.93 -0.28 17.96
CA TYR A 153 -7.85 -1.41 17.86
C TYR A 153 -7.54 -2.43 18.95
N CYS A 154 -8.56 -2.81 19.73
CA CYS A 154 -8.44 -3.76 20.84
C CYS A 154 -9.52 -4.82 20.80
N ALA A 155 -9.35 -5.84 21.65
CA ALA A 155 -10.28 -6.98 21.74
C ALA A 155 -11.25 -6.89 22.92
N ALA A 156 -11.43 -5.71 23.52
CA ALA A 156 -12.29 -5.51 24.69
C ALA A 156 -11.99 -6.54 25.83
N PRO A 157 -10.77 -6.55 26.40
CA PRO A 157 -10.40 -7.50 27.42
C PRO A 157 -11.32 -7.38 28.64
N ASN A 158 -11.73 -8.51 29.19
CA ASN A 158 -12.56 -8.54 30.40
C ASN A 158 -11.67 -8.37 31.64
N ASP A 159 -11.21 -7.15 31.88
CA ASP A 159 -10.48 -6.79 33.09
C ASP A 159 -10.99 -5.45 33.66
N THR A 160 -10.87 -5.29 34.96
CA THR A 160 -11.39 -4.12 35.71
C THR A 160 -10.67 -2.81 35.36
N ALA A 161 -9.45 -2.87 34.82
CA ALA A 161 -8.65 -1.72 34.47
C ALA A 161 -8.84 -1.25 33.02
N PHE A 162 -9.56 -2.02 32.20
CA PHE A 162 -9.77 -1.71 30.78
C PHE A 162 -10.36 -0.31 30.56
N GLN A 163 -11.43 0.03 31.30
CA GLN A 163 -12.09 1.32 31.14
C GLN A 163 -11.17 2.48 31.53
N ALA A 164 -10.36 2.31 32.58
CA ALA A 164 -9.39 3.32 32.98
C ALA A 164 -8.30 3.54 31.92
N ARG A 165 -7.78 2.44 31.33
CA ARG A 165 -6.80 2.54 30.22
C ARG A 165 -7.42 3.20 28.99
N LYS A 166 -8.67 2.83 28.62
CA LYS A 166 -9.40 3.43 27.51
C LYS A 166 -9.54 4.93 27.72
N GLN A 167 -10.05 5.35 28.87
CA GLN A 167 -10.23 6.75 29.20
C GLN A 167 -8.88 7.54 29.17
N ALA A 168 -7.82 6.94 29.70
CA ALA A 168 -6.49 7.55 29.69
C ALA A 168 -6.00 7.81 28.25
N LEU A 169 -6.15 6.84 27.34
CA LEU A 169 -5.77 6.98 25.93
C LEU A 169 -6.66 7.97 25.17
N GLU A 170 -7.97 7.93 25.38
CA GLU A 170 -8.92 8.84 24.76
C GLU A 170 -8.69 10.29 25.24
N SER A 171 -8.27 10.50 26.49
CA SER A 171 -7.89 11.84 26.98
C SER A 171 -6.65 12.40 26.27
N GLN A 172 -5.79 11.55 25.71
CA GLN A 172 -4.66 11.94 24.86
C GLN A 172 -5.04 12.08 23.37
N GLY A 173 -6.32 11.98 23.03
CA GLY A 173 -6.83 12.13 21.67
C GLY A 173 -6.76 10.85 20.82
N ALA A 174 -6.49 9.69 21.40
CA ALA A 174 -6.63 8.41 20.71
C ALA A 174 -8.11 8.07 20.48
N VAL A 175 -8.39 7.32 19.43
CA VAL A 175 -9.71 6.72 19.16
C VAL A 175 -9.58 5.21 19.41
N VAL A 176 -10.17 4.73 20.50
CA VAL A 176 -10.16 3.31 20.86
C VAL A 176 -11.33 2.61 20.20
N VAL A 177 -11.04 1.55 19.43
CA VAL A 177 -12.04 0.78 18.69
C VAL A 177 -11.99 -0.68 19.13
N GLU A 178 -13.10 -1.20 19.63
CA GLU A 178 -13.21 -2.58 20.10
C GLU A 178 -13.71 -3.47 18.98
N LEU A 179 -12.85 -4.36 18.47
CA LEU A 179 -13.14 -5.31 17.39
C LEU A 179 -12.52 -6.69 17.74
N PRO A 180 -13.12 -7.43 18.70
CA PRO A 180 -12.61 -8.75 19.07
C PRO A 180 -12.99 -9.81 18.03
N ASN A 181 -12.03 -10.71 17.74
CA ASN A 181 -12.30 -11.96 17.04
C ASN A 181 -12.61 -13.10 18.04
N ALA A 182 -12.90 -14.30 17.54
CA ALA A 182 -13.23 -15.48 18.35
C ALA A 182 -12.12 -15.93 19.32
N HIS A 183 -10.88 -15.43 19.14
CA HIS A 183 -9.71 -15.75 19.98
C HIS A 183 -9.32 -14.60 20.92
N ASN A 184 -10.19 -13.64 21.18
CA ASN A 184 -9.91 -12.44 21.97
C ASN A 184 -8.66 -11.68 21.47
N LYS A 185 -8.50 -11.62 20.15
CA LYS A 185 -7.56 -10.76 19.45
C LYS A 185 -8.33 -9.76 18.58
N VAL A 186 -7.63 -8.75 18.09
CA VAL A 186 -8.22 -7.82 17.11
C VAL A 186 -8.59 -8.60 15.85
N ASP A 187 -9.83 -8.42 15.36
CA ASP A 187 -10.27 -8.88 14.05
C ASP A 187 -9.64 -7.96 12.99
N LEU A 188 -8.60 -8.45 12.31
CA LEU A 188 -7.86 -7.67 11.32
C LEU A 188 -8.69 -7.36 10.08
N SER A 189 -9.59 -8.26 9.67
CA SER A 189 -10.47 -8.03 8.53
C SER A 189 -11.50 -6.94 8.83
N ALA A 190 -12.15 -6.99 9.99
CA ALA A 190 -13.07 -5.96 10.44
C ALA A 190 -12.38 -4.60 10.64
N MET A 191 -11.15 -4.61 11.16
CA MET A 191 -10.31 -3.41 11.28
C MET A 191 -10.04 -2.76 9.91
N LEU A 192 -9.69 -3.55 8.89
CA LEU A 192 -9.47 -3.02 7.53
C LEU A 192 -10.74 -2.42 6.94
N ALA A 193 -11.90 -3.05 7.15
CA ALA A 193 -13.19 -2.51 6.71
C ALA A 193 -13.54 -1.20 7.43
N ASP A 194 -13.28 -1.11 8.73
CA ASP A 194 -13.48 0.10 9.52
C ASP A 194 -12.56 1.24 9.06
N LEU A 195 -11.27 0.96 8.81
CA LEU A 195 -10.33 1.93 8.26
C LEU A 195 -10.76 2.44 6.87
N ALA A 196 -11.27 1.57 6.00
CA ALA A 196 -11.81 1.97 4.71
C ALA A 196 -13.02 2.91 4.86
N SER A 197 -13.91 2.67 5.84
CA SER A 197 -15.05 3.55 6.15
C SER A 197 -14.60 4.95 6.60
N LYS A 198 -13.44 5.03 7.25
CA LYS A 198 -12.78 6.27 7.68
C LYS A 198 -11.96 6.95 6.56
N GLY A 199 -12.01 6.43 5.32
CA GLY A 199 -11.36 7.04 4.16
C GLY A 199 -9.91 6.62 3.94
N VAL A 200 -9.40 5.62 4.64
CA VAL A 200 -8.03 5.09 4.44
C VAL A 200 -7.99 4.34 3.11
N ASN A 201 -7.23 4.87 2.15
CA ASN A 201 -7.00 4.22 0.85
C ASN A 201 -5.80 3.27 0.89
N GLU A 202 -4.66 3.73 1.42
CA GLU A 202 -3.43 2.94 1.55
C GLU A 202 -3.04 2.82 3.02
N LEU A 203 -2.83 1.59 3.48
CA LEU A 203 -2.35 1.25 4.81
C LEU A 203 -0.91 0.74 4.71
N HIS A 204 0.01 1.41 5.38
CA HIS A 204 1.42 1.03 5.46
C HIS A 204 1.69 0.29 6.76
N VAL A 205 1.97 -1.00 6.69
CA VAL A 205 2.19 -1.86 7.87
C VAL A 205 3.68 -1.89 8.20
N GLU A 206 4.04 -1.39 9.38
CA GLU A 206 5.38 -1.46 9.96
C GLU A 206 5.30 -2.14 11.32
N ALA A 207 5.26 -3.44 11.33
CA ALA A 207 5.03 -4.24 12.53
C ALA A 207 6.10 -5.33 12.73
N GLY A 208 6.12 -5.89 13.92
CA GLY A 208 7.00 -7.02 14.22
C GLY A 208 6.52 -8.32 13.57
N SER A 209 7.40 -9.32 13.58
CA SER A 209 7.22 -10.61 12.87
C SER A 209 5.91 -11.34 13.19
N LYS A 210 5.40 -11.23 14.43
CA LYS A 210 4.15 -11.90 14.87
C LYS A 210 2.93 -11.31 14.15
N LEU A 211 2.80 -9.98 14.13
CA LEU A 211 1.67 -9.30 13.48
C LEU A 211 1.77 -9.40 11.95
N ASN A 212 2.97 -9.27 11.39
CA ASN A 212 3.22 -9.53 9.96
C ASN A 212 2.75 -10.94 9.58
N GLY A 213 3.09 -11.94 10.41
CA GLY A 213 2.62 -13.32 10.21
C GLY A 213 1.11 -13.46 10.26
N SER A 214 0.42 -12.73 11.12
CA SER A 214 -1.05 -12.74 11.17
C SER A 214 -1.67 -12.18 9.89
N PHE A 215 -1.20 -11.03 9.42
CA PHE A 215 -1.64 -10.46 8.13
C PHE A 215 -1.42 -11.41 6.95
N ILE A 216 -0.29 -12.14 6.92
CA ILE A 216 0.02 -13.11 5.86
C ILE A 216 -0.92 -14.33 5.96
N ARG A 217 -1.10 -14.92 7.15
CA ARG A 217 -1.99 -16.08 7.35
C ARG A 217 -3.43 -15.79 6.98
N GLU A 218 -3.91 -14.58 7.27
CA GLU A 218 -5.28 -14.16 6.97
C GLU A 218 -5.45 -13.64 5.53
N GLY A 219 -4.37 -13.66 4.71
CA GLY A 219 -4.41 -13.21 3.32
C GLY A 219 -4.73 -11.71 3.18
N LEU A 220 -4.29 -10.88 4.12
CA LEU A 220 -4.62 -9.45 4.17
C LEU A 220 -3.56 -8.54 3.58
N VAL A 221 -2.43 -9.08 3.12
CA VAL A 221 -1.35 -8.32 2.47
C VAL A 221 -1.60 -8.26 0.97
N ASP A 222 -1.48 -7.08 0.40
CA ASP A 222 -1.57 -6.86 -1.05
C ASP A 222 -0.19 -6.71 -1.69
N GLU A 223 0.72 -6.04 -1.00
CA GLU A 223 2.04 -5.69 -1.52
C GLU A 223 3.09 -5.68 -0.40
N MET A 224 4.28 -6.14 -0.72
CA MET A 224 5.43 -6.14 0.17
C MET A 224 6.46 -5.12 -0.30
N LEU A 225 6.93 -4.28 0.61
CA LEU A 225 8.03 -3.34 0.45
C LEU A 225 9.19 -3.83 1.33
N VAL A 226 10.17 -4.46 0.73
CA VAL A 226 11.27 -5.10 1.46
C VAL A 226 12.58 -4.37 1.20
N TYR A 227 13.28 -4.01 2.27
CA TYR A 227 14.65 -3.51 2.20
C TYR A 227 15.59 -4.58 2.72
N LEU A 228 16.58 -4.96 1.92
CA LEU A 228 17.62 -5.93 2.29
C LEU A 228 18.95 -5.23 2.38
N ALA A 229 19.54 -5.27 3.57
CA ALA A 229 20.89 -4.76 3.82
C ALA A 229 21.94 -5.77 3.34
N PRO A 230 23.12 -5.30 2.86
CA PRO A 230 24.20 -6.16 2.39
C PRO A 230 25.01 -6.75 3.55
N CYS A 231 24.33 -7.42 4.49
CA CYS A 231 24.91 -8.11 5.63
C CYS A 231 24.17 -9.41 5.93
N MET A 232 24.82 -10.31 6.66
CA MET A 232 24.26 -11.56 7.16
C MET A 232 24.29 -11.49 8.68
N LEU A 233 23.19 -11.80 9.36
CA LEU A 233 23.07 -11.75 10.82
C LEU A 233 22.90 -13.14 11.45
N GLY A 234 22.57 -14.17 10.66
CA GLY A 234 22.36 -15.51 11.16
C GLY A 234 21.04 -15.66 11.93
N GLU A 235 21.06 -16.40 13.03
CA GLU A 235 19.87 -16.63 13.85
C GLU A 235 19.33 -15.34 14.47
N GLY A 236 17.99 -15.16 14.35
CA GLY A 236 17.30 -14.00 14.90
C GLY A 236 15.81 -14.00 14.53
N LEU A 237 15.18 -12.83 14.65
CA LEU A 237 13.77 -12.70 14.30
C LEU A 237 13.59 -12.60 12.79
N ALA A 238 12.77 -13.48 12.23
CA ALA A 238 12.39 -13.42 10.81
C ALA A 238 11.45 -12.24 10.51
N MET A 239 11.37 -11.84 9.24
CA MET A 239 10.50 -10.76 8.75
C MET A 239 9.01 -10.99 9.07
N ALA A 240 8.56 -12.25 9.07
CA ALA A 240 7.20 -12.64 9.41
C ALA A 240 7.16 -14.05 10.00
N HIS A 241 6.38 -14.23 11.06
CA HIS A 241 6.16 -15.51 11.71
C HIS A 241 4.83 -16.11 11.24
N PHE A 242 4.87 -16.90 10.15
CA PHE A 242 3.73 -17.66 9.62
C PHE A 242 4.15 -19.09 9.29
N GLY A 243 3.21 -20.01 9.36
CA GLY A 243 3.51 -21.45 9.23
C GLY A 243 3.58 -22.15 10.60
N PRO A 244 4.14 -23.37 10.71
CA PRO A 244 4.99 -24.04 9.70
C PRO A 244 4.24 -24.50 8.44
N LEU A 245 4.87 -24.34 7.27
CA LEU A 245 4.38 -24.86 6.01
C LEU A 245 4.92 -26.27 5.82
N THR A 246 4.10 -27.18 5.31
CA THR A 246 4.47 -28.58 5.08
C THR A 246 4.73 -28.88 3.60
N GLN A 247 4.35 -27.96 2.70
CA GLN A 247 4.56 -28.07 1.27
C GLN A 247 4.92 -26.71 0.68
N LEU A 248 5.77 -26.69 -0.36
CA LEU A 248 6.22 -25.44 -1.00
C LEU A 248 5.09 -24.65 -1.65
N ASN A 249 4.06 -25.33 -2.17
CA ASN A 249 2.90 -24.69 -2.80
C ASN A 249 1.97 -23.97 -1.81
N GLN A 250 2.15 -24.13 -0.49
CA GLN A 250 1.47 -23.37 0.55
C GLN A 250 2.12 -21.99 0.78
N GLY A 251 3.30 -21.77 0.16
CA GLY A 251 4.01 -20.49 0.25
C GLY A 251 3.24 -19.36 -0.43
N LEU A 252 3.41 -18.14 0.06
CA LEU A 252 2.83 -16.94 -0.54
C LEU A 252 3.56 -16.61 -1.84
N SER A 253 2.86 -16.67 -2.98
CA SER A 253 3.42 -16.32 -4.29
C SER A 253 3.40 -14.82 -4.52
N LEU A 254 4.51 -14.30 -5.03
CA LEU A 254 4.73 -12.87 -5.28
C LEU A 254 5.15 -12.62 -6.72
N ASP A 255 4.78 -11.45 -7.24
CA ASP A 255 5.29 -10.90 -8.50
C ASP A 255 6.13 -9.65 -8.20
N PHE A 256 7.40 -9.65 -8.56
CA PHE A 256 8.26 -8.49 -8.40
C PHE A 256 7.84 -7.36 -9.35
N LYS A 257 7.48 -6.22 -8.78
CA LYS A 257 7.15 -5.00 -9.51
C LYS A 257 8.37 -4.14 -9.77
N SER A 258 9.26 -4.02 -8.78
CA SER A 258 10.59 -3.43 -8.96
C SER A 258 11.61 -4.02 -8.01
N VAL A 259 12.88 -3.99 -8.44
CA VAL A 259 14.05 -4.32 -7.62
C VAL A 259 15.07 -3.21 -7.87
N GLU A 260 15.34 -2.41 -6.85
CA GLU A 260 16.14 -1.19 -7.00
C GLU A 260 17.18 -1.08 -5.91
N LYS A 261 18.32 -0.49 -6.24
CA LYS A 261 19.39 -0.18 -5.29
C LYS A 261 19.11 1.16 -4.62
N ILE A 262 19.00 1.19 -3.28
CA ILE A 262 18.77 2.38 -2.47
C ILE A 262 19.98 2.59 -1.56
N GLY A 263 20.92 3.41 -1.98
CA GLY A 263 22.25 3.46 -1.33
C GLY A 263 22.95 2.10 -1.41
N PRO A 264 23.41 1.52 -0.28
CA PRO A 264 23.97 0.17 -0.24
C PRO A 264 22.92 -0.94 -0.28
N ASP A 265 21.66 -0.65 0.11
CA ASP A 265 20.61 -1.65 0.27
C ASP A 265 19.88 -1.94 -1.05
N VAL A 266 19.13 -3.03 -1.07
CA VAL A 266 18.19 -3.37 -2.15
C VAL A 266 16.76 -3.19 -1.64
N ARG A 267 15.96 -2.40 -2.39
CA ARG A 267 14.52 -2.32 -2.21
C ARG A 267 13.81 -3.25 -3.20
N ILE A 268 12.93 -4.08 -2.70
CA ILE A 268 12.06 -4.94 -3.50
C ILE A 268 10.62 -4.50 -3.26
N LEU A 269 9.90 -4.17 -4.33
CA LEU A 269 8.46 -4.02 -4.32
C LEU A 269 7.86 -5.26 -4.96
N ALA A 270 7.10 -6.04 -4.20
CA ALA A 270 6.53 -7.31 -4.64
C ALA A 270 5.04 -7.38 -4.33
N ARG A 271 4.24 -7.69 -5.33
CA ARG A 271 2.78 -7.82 -5.18
C ARG A 271 2.40 -9.27 -4.91
N VAL A 272 1.48 -9.50 -3.99
CA VAL A 272 0.89 -10.82 -3.78
C VAL A 272 0.03 -11.17 -4.99
N LYS A 273 0.27 -12.35 -5.57
CA LYS A 273 -0.43 -12.81 -6.80
C LYS A 273 -1.95 -12.76 -6.64
N GLY A 274 -2.60 -12.16 -7.63
CA GLY A 274 -4.07 -12.08 -7.71
C GLY A 274 -4.70 -11.01 -6.82
N ARG A 275 -3.93 -10.25 -6.05
CA ARG A 275 -4.49 -9.21 -5.17
C ARG A 275 -4.96 -7.97 -5.92
N ASP A 276 -4.54 -7.77 -7.16
CA ASP A 276 -4.97 -6.71 -8.07
C ASP A 276 -6.05 -7.14 -9.09
N ASN A 277 -6.50 -8.41 -9.06
CA ASN A 277 -7.51 -8.95 -9.98
C ASN A 277 -8.91 -8.33 -9.82
N PHE A 278 -9.16 -7.56 -8.75
CA PHE A 278 -10.44 -6.87 -8.53
C PHE A 278 -10.73 -5.78 -9.56
N LEU A 279 -9.78 -5.50 -10.41
CA LEU A 279 -9.89 -4.56 -11.54
C LEU A 279 -9.84 -5.24 -12.91
N ALA A 280 -10.19 -6.48 -13.03
CA ALA A 280 -10.47 -7.04 -14.34
C ALA A 280 -11.50 -6.11 -15.02
N MET A 281 -11.00 -5.10 -15.75
CA MET A 281 -11.81 -4.21 -16.56
C MET A 281 -12.61 -5.06 -17.53
N PRO A 282 -13.91 -4.84 -17.71
CA PRO A 282 -14.63 -5.45 -18.81
C PRO A 282 -13.89 -5.05 -20.10
N THR A 283 -13.29 -6.01 -20.77
CA THR A 283 -12.56 -5.82 -22.04
C THR A 283 -13.40 -5.11 -23.12
N ALA A 284 -14.70 -5.13 -23.00
CA ALA A 284 -15.64 -4.47 -23.89
C ALA A 284 -15.55 -2.92 -23.94
N GLU A 285 -15.01 -2.25 -22.93
CA GLU A 285 -14.84 -0.79 -22.95
C GLU A 285 -13.43 -0.35 -23.40
N LEU A 286 -12.45 -1.28 -23.44
CA LEU A 286 -11.07 -1.00 -23.88
C LEU A 286 -10.88 -1.19 -25.41
N GLU A 287 -11.78 -1.88 -26.11
CA GLU A 287 -11.64 -2.21 -27.53
C GLU A 287 -11.89 -1.05 -28.51
N GLN A 288 -12.13 0.17 -28.02
CA GLN A 288 -12.32 1.35 -28.89
C GLN A 288 -11.11 2.29 -28.92
N THR A 289 -9.91 1.82 -28.66
CA THR A 289 -8.72 2.68 -28.70
C THR A 289 -8.09 2.65 -30.11
N PRO A 290 -8.02 3.78 -30.83
CA PRO A 290 -7.42 3.86 -32.18
C PRO A 290 -5.89 3.79 -32.20
N SER A 291 -5.21 3.29 -31.17
CA SER A 291 -3.74 3.29 -31.09
C SER A 291 -3.06 2.35 -32.10
N GLN A 292 -3.75 1.37 -32.66
CA GLN A 292 -3.21 0.52 -33.74
C GLN A 292 -3.33 1.17 -35.15
N GLN A 293 -4.26 2.09 -35.36
CA GLN A 293 -4.39 2.75 -36.69
C GLN A 293 -3.37 3.86 -36.93
N ARG A 294 -2.73 4.43 -35.90
CA ARG A 294 -1.70 5.47 -36.09
C ARG A 294 -0.34 4.94 -36.51
N CYS A 295 0.02 3.70 -36.18
CA CYS A 295 1.27 3.11 -36.68
C CYS A 295 1.20 2.71 -38.16
N GLU A 296 0.05 2.33 -38.69
CA GLU A 296 -0.08 1.96 -40.11
C GLU A 296 -0.18 3.16 -41.04
N SER A 297 -0.72 4.30 -40.59
CA SER A 297 -0.84 5.51 -41.42
C SER A 297 0.47 6.30 -41.52
N LEU A 298 1.39 6.19 -40.54
CA LEU A 298 2.72 6.82 -40.62
C LEU A 298 3.76 5.98 -41.36
N GLY A 299 3.51 4.69 -41.55
CA GLY A 299 4.34 3.80 -42.38
C GLY A 299 4.17 3.93 -43.87
N LYS A 300 3.11 4.63 -44.34
CA LYS A 300 2.82 4.79 -45.78
C LYS A 300 3.26 6.12 -46.42
N LEU A 301 3.93 6.99 -45.66
CA LEU A 301 4.41 8.29 -46.13
C LEU A 301 5.93 8.41 -46.00
N ARG A 302 6.67 7.58 -46.74
CA ARG A 302 8.02 7.85 -47.25
C ARG A 302 8.59 6.64 -47.97
N LYS A 303 8.31 6.55 -49.26
CA LYS A 303 9.28 5.95 -50.18
C LYS A 303 10.04 7.09 -50.82
N PRO A 304 11.39 7.15 -50.77
CA PRO A 304 12.17 8.05 -51.60
C PRO A 304 12.10 7.52 -53.05
N ASN A 305 11.85 8.42 -53.95
CA ASN A 305 11.95 8.21 -55.39
C ASN A 305 13.42 7.98 -55.77
N ASP A 306 13.78 6.77 -56.10
CA ASP A 306 15.00 6.49 -56.84
C ASP A 306 14.75 6.70 -58.32
N SER A 307 15.11 7.83 -58.81
CA SER A 307 15.30 8.02 -60.28
C SER A 307 16.77 8.40 -60.54
N ALA A 308 17.46 7.42 -61.00
CA ALA A 308 18.50 7.35 -61.94
C ALA A 308 19.24 8.64 -62.37
N ALA A 309 20.54 8.57 -62.39
CA ALA A 309 21.29 8.97 -63.56
C ALA A 309 22.63 8.25 -63.62
N SER A 310 22.78 7.40 -64.60
CA SER A 310 24.04 6.87 -65.10
C SER A 310 24.90 8.00 -65.62
N LEU A 311 26.20 7.93 -65.35
CA LEU A 311 27.24 8.37 -66.31
C LEU A 311 28.60 7.73 -65.93
N ARG A 312 29.07 6.93 -66.85
CA ARG A 312 30.47 6.55 -67.02
C ARG A 312 31.26 7.66 -67.67
N PRO A 313 32.57 7.60 -67.84
CA PRO A 313 33.48 6.44 -67.83
C PRO A 313 34.35 6.26 -66.60
#